data_5371b2f59a6112117bbb60f35de63071
#
_entry.id   5371b2f59a6112117bbb60f35de63071
#
_cell.length_a   1.000
_cell.length_b   1.000
_cell.length_c   1.000
_cell.angle_alpha   90.00
_cell.angle_beta   90.00
_cell.angle_gamma   90.00
#
_symmetry.space_group_name_H-M   'P 1'
#
loop_
_entity.id
_entity.type
_entity.pdbx_description
1 polymer ?
#
loop_
_entity_poly.entity_id
_entity_poly.type
_entity_poly.pdbx_seq_one_letter_code
_entity_poly.pdbx_strand_id
1 'polypeptide(L)'
;GLGACGIVNNDSQHIAAVSHLLFDAFPGYDGINPNTNPVCGRQVTASYQGRSVVVTITDRCEACALTDLDFSPSAFEELAPLSVGRISGMTWIWN
;
A
#
# COMPACT_ATOMS: atom_id res chain seq x y z
N GLY A 1 -10.51 2.61 -9.39
CA GLY A 1 -11.70 2.49 -8.55
C GLY A 1 -11.56 3.14 -7.19
N LEU A 2 -12.55 2.99 -6.35
CA LEU A 2 -12.58 3.57 -5.02
C LEU A 2 -12.00 2.57 -4.00
N GLY A 3 -10.94 2.97 -3.30
CA GLY A 3 -10.34 2.15 -2.25
C GLY A 3 -11.01 2.33 -0.89
N ALA A 4 -10.57 1.58 0.12
CA ALA A 4 -11.13 1.61 1.47
C ALA A 4 -11.02 2.99 2.13
N CYS A 5 -10.02 3.79 1.74
CA CYS A 5 -9.86 5.16 2.24
C CYS A 5 -10.82 6.17 1.61
N GLY A 6 -11.67 5.76 0.68
CA GLY A 6 -12.58 6.66 -0.01
C GLY A 6 -11.89 7.52 -1.07
N ILE A 7 -10.70 7.16 -1.49
CA ILE A 7 -9.91 7.87 -2.50
C ILE A 7 -10.04 7.12 -3.82
N VAL A 8 -10.28 7.85 -4.90
CA VAL A 8 -10.33 7.26 -6.24
C VAL A 8 -8.91 6.89 -6.67
N ASN A 9 -8.68 5.61 -6.95
CA ASN A 9 -7.39 5.07 -7.34
C ASN A 9 -7.33 4.84 -8.84
N ASN A 10 -6.15 5.02 -9.45
CA ASN A 10 -5.91 4.59 -10.82
C ASN A 10 -4.50 3.99 -10.96
N ASP A 11 -4.30 3.24 -12.04
CA ASP A 11 -3.10 2.43 -12.25
C ASP A 11 -1.83 3.26 -12.48
N SER A 12 -1.97 4.54 -12.84
CA SER A 12 -0.83 5.43 -13.08
C SER A 12 -0.35 6.15 -11.83
N GLN A 13 -1.09 6.08 -10.73
CA GLN A 13 -0.69 6.69 -9.47
C GLN A 13 0.23 5.75 -8.69
N HIS A 14 1.20 6.31 -7.96
CA HIS A 14 2.05 5.56 -7.02
C HIS A 14 1.32 5.41 -5.69
N ILE A 15 0.50 4.38 -5.61
CA ILE A 15 -0.34 4.08 -4.44
C ILE A 15 -0.21 2.61 -4.07
N ALA A 16 -0.61 2.28 -2.84
CA ALA A 16 -0.61 0.91 -2.36
C ALA A 16 -1.71 0.69 -1.32
N ALA A 17 -2.10 -0.57 -1.18
CA ALA A 17 -2.92 -1.04 -0.07
C ALA A 17 -2.03 -1.69 0.98
N VAL A 18 -2.33 -1.45 2.25
CA VAL A 18 -1.70 -2.18 3.37
C VAL A 18 -2.56 -3.37 3.76
N SER A 19 -1.94 -4.35 4.44
CA SER A 19 -2.67 -5.50 5.00
C SER A 19 -3.86 -5.05 5.83
N HIS A 20 -4.97 -5.80 5.74
CA HIS A 20 -6.12 -5.61 6.62
C HIS A 20 -5.73 -5.69 8.10
N LEU A 21 -4.75 -6.54 8.43
CA LEU A 21 -4.26 -6.69 9.81
C LEU A 21 -3.63 -5.39 10.31
N LEU A 22 -2.87 -4.71 9.46
CA LEU A 22 -2.28 -3.43 9.79
C LEU A 22 -3.32 -2.31 9.79
N PHE A 23 -4.18 -2.29 8.78
CA PHE A 23 -5.21 -1.26 8.61
C PHE A 23 -6.16 -1.23 9.80
N ASP A 24 -6.67 -2.39 10.20
CA ASP A 24 -7.69 -2.48 11.24
C ASP A 24 -7.13 -2.21 12.64
N ALA A 25 -5.84 -2.41 12.85
CA ALA A 25 -5.17 -2.19 14.14
C ALA A 25 -4.41 -0.87 14.18
N PHE A 26 -4.49 -0.04 13.15
CA PHE A 26 -3.69 1.18 13.08
C PHE A 26 -4.09 2.15 14.21
N PRO A 27 -3.11 2.73 14.93
CA PRO A 27 -3.41 3.65 16.04
C PRO A 27 -4.29 4.82 15.60
N GLY A 28 -5.36 5.06 16.36
CA GLY A 28 -6.30 6.14 16.07
C GLY A 28 -7.47 5.75 15.16
N TYR A 29 -7.46 4.53 14.61
CA TYR A 29 -8.61 4.04 13.84
C TYR A 29 -9.69 3.51 14.78
N ASP A 30 -10.93 3.98 14.59
CA ASP A 30 -12.06 3.58 15.43
C ASP A 30 -12.69 2.23 15.04
N GLY A 31 -12.28 1.66 13.90
CA GLY A 31 -12.82 0.40 13.41
C GLY A 31 -14.19 0.51 12.74
N ILE A 32 -14.69 1.71 12.54
CA ILE A 32 -16.04 1.96 12.00
C ILE A 32 -16.01 2.47 10.58
N ASN A 33 -15.38 3.63 10.35
CA ASN A 33 -15.33 4.25 9.02
C ASN A 33 -13.91 4.18 8.46
N PRO A 34 -13.65 3.32 7.45
CA PRO A 34 -12.32 3.21 6.88
C PRO A 34 -11.79 4.51 6.30
N ASN A 35 -12.67 5.40 5.82
CA ASN A 35 -12.26 6.68 5.26
C ASN A 35 -11.60 7.60 6.29
N THR A 36 -11.84 7.40 7.57
CA THR A 36 -11.26 8.22 8.64
C THR A 36 -10.04 7.59 9.29
N ASN A 37 -9.58 6.43 8.77
CA ASN A 37 -8.39 5.78 9.31
C ASN A 37 -7.16 6.67 9.10
N PRO A 38 -6.39 6.97 10.17
CA PRO A 38 -5.19 7.81 10.05
C PRO A 38 -4.11 7.25 9.12
N VAL A 39 -4.15 5.95 8.79
CA VAL A 39 -3.22 5.36 7.82
C VAL A 39 -3.47 5.88 6.40
N CYS A 40 -4.69 6.30 6.12
CA CYS A 40 -5.06 6.82 4.80
C CYS A 40 -4.30 8.09 4.48
N GLY A 41 -3.63 8.12 3.32
CA GLY A 41 -2.82 9.26 2.90
C GLY A 41 -1.38 9.24 3.42
N ARG A 42 -1.03 8.31 4.31
CA ARG A 42 0.35 8.16 4.75
C ARG A 42 1.23 7.67 3.60
N GLN A 43 2.48 8.12 3.60
CA GLN A 43 3.46 7.69 2.60
C GLN A 43 4.48 6.75 3.21
N VAL A 44 4.90 5.78 2.40
CA VAL A 44 5.97 4.85 2.73
C VAL A 44 6.98 4.81 1.59
N THR A 45 8.22 4.46 1.90
CA THR A 45 9.24 4.15 0.91
C THR A 45 9.44 2.64 0.91
N ALA A 46 9.14 2.02 -0.22
CA ALA A 46 9.37 0.59 -0.43
C ALA A 46 10.67 0.39 -1.22
N SER A 47 11.42 -0.64 -0.86
CA SER A 47 12.72 -0.95 -1.46
C SER A 47 12.82 -2.43 -1.84
N TYR A 48 13.40 -2.68 -3.00
CA TYR A 48 13.59 -4.04 -3.51
C TYR A 48 14.80 -4.07 -4.44
N GLN A 49 15.79 -4.88 -4.10
CA GLN A 49 17.00 -5.12 -4.93
C GLN A 49 17.63 -3.83 -5.46
N GLY A 50 17.86 -2.85 -4.58
CA GLY A 50 18.49 -1.58 -4.92
C GLY A 50 17.58 -0.56 -5.59
N ARG A 51 16.31 -0.87 -5.79
CA ARG A 51 15.30 0.06 -6.30
C ARG A 51 14.38 0.50 -5.18
N SER A 52 13.77 1.67 -5.32
CA SER A 52 12.81 2.18 -4.34
C SER A 52 11.70 2.98 -5.00
N VAL A 53 10.58 3.07 -4.32
CA VAL A 53 9.43 3.89 -4.73
C VAL A 53 8.73 4.42 -3.50
N VAL A 54 8.27 5.66 -3.57
CA VAL A 54 7.39 6.25 -2.54
C VAL A 54 5.95 6.04 -2.99
N VAL A 55 5.13 5.48 -2.11
CA VAL A 55 3.71 5.28 -2.39
C VAL A 55 2.85 5.89 -1.29
N THR A 56 1.65 6.30 -1.65
CA THR A 56 0.63 6.77 -0.73
C THR A 56 -0.32 5.62 -0.42
N ILE A 57 -0.63 5.42 0.86
CA ILE A 57 -1.57 4.37 1.28
C ILE A 57 -3.00 4.86 1.06
N THR A 58 -3.75 4.12 0.26
CA THR A 58 -5.12 4.50 -0.14
C THR A 58 -6.14 3.39 0.04
N ASP A 59 -5.71 2.19 0.44
CA ASP A 59 -6.59 1.03 0.42
C ASP A 59 -6.16 -0.03 1.44
N ARG A 60 -7.01 -1.02 1.59
CA ARG A 60 -6.90 -2.15 2.52
C ARG A 60 -6.85 -3.45 1.71
N CYS A 61 -5.88 -4.30 2.00
CA CYS A 61 -5.65 -5.56 1.29
C CYS A 61 -6.06 -6.75 2.15
N GLU A 62 -7.11 -7.46 1.74
CA GLU A 62 -7.64 -8.61 2.49
C GLU A 62 -6.70 -9.82 2.48
N ALA A 63 -5.99 -10.04 1.37
CA ALA A 63 -5.16 -11.22 1.18
C ALA A 63 -3.71 -11.03 1.62
N CYS A 64 -3.36 -9.84 2.14
CA CYS A 64 -2.00 -9.51 2.50
C CYS A 64 -1.65 -9.98 3.91
N ALA A 65 -0.42 -10.48 4.10
CA ALA A 65 0.17 -10.65 5.42
C ALA A 65 0.50 -9.27 6.02
N LEU A 66 0.75 -9.21 7.32
CA LEU A 66 0.86 -7.96 8.08
C LEU A 66 1.77 -6.91 7.45
N THR A 67 2.91 -7.30 6.90
CA THR A 67 3.90 -6.38 6.33
C THR A 67 3.90 -6.34 4.81
N ASP A 68 2.93 -6.97 4.17
CA ASP A 68 2.80 -6.92 2.70
C ASP A 68 2.21 -5.59 2.27
N LEU A 69 2.59 -5.18 1.04
CA LEU A 69 1.97 -4.07 0.33
C LEU A 69 1.45 -4.57 -1.01
N ASP A 70 0.27 -4.11 -1.40
CA ASP A 70 -0.30 -4.36 -2.72
C ASP A 70 -0.20 -3.06 -3.52
N PHE A 71 0.76 -3.02 -4.45
CA PHE A 71 1.10 -1.81 -5.22
C PHE A 71 0.20 -1.63 -6.43
N SER A 72 -0.04 -0.36 -6.79
CA SER A 72 -0.53 -0.05 -8.13
C SER A 72 0.48 -0.53 -9.19
N PRO A 73 0.04 -0.81 -10.44
CA PRO A 73 0.95 -1.26 -11.48
C PRO A 73 2.14 -0.31 -11.71
N SER A 74 1.91 1.00 -11.75
CA SER A 74 3.00 1.97 -11.97
C SER A 74 4.01 1.98 -10.82
N ALA A 75 3.56 1.80 -9.58
CA ALA A 75 4.47 1.73 -8.44
C ALA A 75 5.26 0.41 -8.46
N PHE A 76 4.62 -0.70 -8.76
CA PHE A 76 5.29 -1.99 -8.86
C PHE A 76 6.40 -1.97 -9.91
N GLU A 77 6.15 -1.34 -11.06
CA GLU A 77 7.14 -1.24 -12.14
C GLU A 77 8.42 -0.49 -11.74
N GLU A 78 8.35 0.37 -10.73
CA GLU A 78 9.54 1.03 -10.18
C GLU A 78 10.44 0.06 -9.43
N LEU A 79 9.90 -1.07 -8.97
CA LEU A 79 10.62 -2.08 -8.20
C LEU A 79 11.03 -3.28 -9.05
N ALA A 80 10.15 -3.73 -9.95
CA ALA A 80 10.37 -4.92 -10.78
C ALA A 80 9.44 -4.90 -11.99
N PRO A 81 9.77 -5.64 -13.07
CA PRO A 81 8.86 -5.79 -14.20
C PRO A 81 7.52 -6.41 -13.77
N LEU A 82 6.41 -5.94 -14.36
CA LEU A 82 5.08 -6.48 -14.06
C LEU A 82 4.98 -7.99 -14.32
N SER A 83 5.75 -8.50 -15.27
CA SER A 83 5.76 -9.93 -15.61
C SER A 83 6.25 -10.82 -14.46
N VAL A 84 6.96 -10.27 -13.49
CA VAL A 84 7.39 -11.00 -12.29
C VAL A 84 6.18 -11.38 -11.43
N GLY A 85 5.14 -10.54 -11.41
CA GLY A 85 3.89 -10.78 -10.71
C GLY A 85 3.96 -10.56 -9.22
N ARG A 86 4.86 -11.25 -8.53
CA ARG A 86 5.02 -11.14 -7.08
C ARG A 86 6.49 -11.10 -6.72
N ILE A 87 6.86 -10.21 -5.81
CA ILE A 87 8.23 -10.11 -5.30
C ILE A 87 8.27 -10.51 -3.83
N SER A 88 9.40 -11.09 -3.41
CA SER A 88 9.68 -11.40 -2.01
C SER A 88 10.99 -10.75 -1.60
N GLY A 89 11.11 -10.43 -0.30
CA GLY A 89 12.27 -9.70 0.20
C GLY A 89 12.18 -8.18 0.05
N MET A 90 11.02 -7.67 -0.35
CA MET A 90 10.74 -6.24 -0.34
C MET A 90 10.65 -5.74 1.11
N THR A 91 11.22 -4.56 1.37
CA THR A 91 11.12 -3.89 2.67
C THR A 91 10.51 -2.51 2.49
N TRP A 92 9.91 -1.97 3.53
CA TRP A 92 9.38 -0.62 3.48
C TRP A 92 9.40 0.04 4.84
N ILE A 93 9.44 1.37 4.83
CA ILE A 93 9.44 2.19 6.03
C ILE A 93 8.40 3.32 5.89
N TRP A 94 7.85 3.75 7.02
CA TRP A 94 7.02 4.95 7.07
C TRP A 94 7.89 6.19 6.81
N ASN A 95 7.36 7.08 6.01
CA ASN A 95 8.02 8.39 5.79
C ASN A 95 7.61 9.41 6.85
#